data_8a231f74b2ea61463b46e78b033ba9d0
#
_entry.id   8a231f74b2ea61463b46e78b033ba9d0
#
_cell.length_a   1.000
_cell.length_b   1.000
_cell.length_c   1.000
_cell.angle_alpha   90.00
_cell.angle_beta   90.00
_cell.angle_gamma   90.00
#
_symmetry.space_group_name_H-M   'P 1'
#
loop_
_entity.id
_entity.type
_entity.pdbx_description
1 polymer ?
#
loop_
_entity_poly.entity_id
_entity_poly.type
_entity_poly.pdbx_seq_one_letter_code
_entity_poly.pdbx_strand_id
1 'polypeptide(L)'
;MSRVSVKLVVFKHPDAARWGTYASYCPATHNFCASGKTIAEVVSSFEEMLVRDLENRMFFVNFKNWGWKVSENSAKSPNFADEYLISETERIFEVTIKDPQIITVDVELPKSRKTIGV
;
A
#
# COMPACT_ATOMS: atom_id res chain seq x y z
N MET A 1 -6.06 -0.27 20.69
CA MET A 1 -5.41 -1.00 19.60
C MET A 1 -5.10 -0.04 18.47
N SER A 2 -3.88 -0.11 17.97
CA SER A 2 -3.47 0.79 16.91
C SER A 2 -3.90 0.27 15.54
N ARG A 3 -4.34 1.17 14.70
CA ARG A 3 -4.66 0.86 13.32
C ARG A 3 -3.71 1.59 12.40
N VAL A 4 -3.47 0.99 11.25
CA VAL A 4 -2.63 1.57 10.21
C VAL A 4 -3.52 1.92 9.04
N SER A 5 -3.45 3.17 8.60
CA SER A 5 -4.22 3.64 7.45
C SER A 5 -3.27 4.11 6.36
N VAL A 6 -3.52 3.64 5.15
CA VAL A 6 -2.77 4.09 3.97
C VAL A 6 -3.73 4.37 2.84
N LYS A 7 -3.32 5.20 1.90
CA LYS A 7 -4.10 5.49 0.70
C LYS A 7 -3.55 4.71 -0.47
N LEU A 8 -4.43 3.93 -1.08
CA LEU A 8 -4.13 3.10 -2.23
C LEU A 8 -4.76 3.72 -3.48
N VAL A 9 -3.98 3.90 -4.53
CA VAL A 9 -4.50 4.36 -5.81
C VAL A 9 -4.87 3.15 -6.65
N VAL A 10 -6.13 3.02 -7.05
CA VAL A 10 -6.62 1.91 -7.86
C VAL A 10 -7.13 2.46 -9.19
N PHE A 11 -6.77 1.81 -10.28
CA PHE A 11 -7.15 2.27 -11.61
C PHE A 11 -7.26 1.09 -12.58
N LYS A 12 -7.99 1.32 -13.67
CA LYS A 12 -8.02 0.37 -14.77
C LYS A 12 -6.76 0.51 -15.60
N HIS A 13 -5.98 -0.55 -15.69
CA HIS A 13 -4.76 -0.51 -16.47
C HIS A 13 -5.07 -0.72 -17.95
N PRO A 14 -4.46 0.07 -18.86
CA PRO A 14 -4.70 -0.13 -20.30
C PRO A 14 -4.27 -1.51 -20.79
N ASP A 15 -3.29 -2.13 -20.16
CA ASP A 15 -2.85 -3.48 -20.48
C ASP A 15 -3.46 -4.49 -19.52
N ALA A 16 -4.74 -4.78 -19.71
CA ALA A 16 -5.48 -5.71 -18.86
C ALA A 16 -4.96 -7.14 -18.96
N ALA A 17 -4.37 -7.51 -20.09
CA ALA A 17 -3.80 -8.84 -20.27
C ALA A 17 -2.63 -9.10 -19.34
N ARG A 18 -1.86 -8.05 -19.05
CA ARG A 18 -0.69 -8.14 -18.18
C ARG A 18 -1.03 -7.95 -16.71
N TRP A 19 -1.95 -7.01 -16.40
CA TRP A 19 -2.20 -6.58 -15.03
C TRP A 19 -3.54 -7.04 -14.47
N GLY A 20 -4.32 -7.78 -15.24
CA GLY A 20 -5.73 -7.98 -14.93
C GLY A 20 -6.49 -6.72 -15.31
N THR A 21 -7.69 -6.53 -14.77
CA THR A 21 -8.49 -5.35 -15.10
C THR A 21 -8.02 -4.12 -14.33
N TYR A 22 -7.71 -4.30 -13.05
CA TYR A 22 -7.32 -3.21 -12.17
C TYR A 22 -5.90 -3.39 -11.65
N ALA A 23 -5.19 -2.28 -11.54
CA ALA A 23 -3.88 -2.24 -10.91
C ALA A 23 -3.91 -1.21 -9.79
N SER A 24 -2.91 -1.24 -8.94
CA SER A 24 -2.85 -0.32 -7.81
C SER A 24 -1.43 -0.03 -7.40
N TYR A 25 -1.26 1.07 -6.70
CA TYR A 25 0.00 1.44 -6.09
C TYR A 25 -0.24 2.24 -4.82
N CYS A 26 0.61 2.02 -3.83
CA CYS A 26 0.56 2.76 -2.59
C CYS A 26 1.90 3.50 -2.41
N PRO A 27 1.95 4.80 -2.65
CA PRO A 27 3.20 5.54 -2.50
C PRO A 27 3.81 5.48 -1.09
N ALA A 28 2.98 5.28 -0.08
CA ALA A 28 3.49 5.17 1.29
C ALA A 28 4.30 3.89 1.52
N THR A 29 4.08 2.85 0.74
CA THR A 29 4.76 1.56 0.88
C THR A 29 5.70 1.24 -0.27
N HIS A 30 5.84 2.14 -1.21
CA HIS A 30 6.79 2.14 -2.33
C HIS A 30 6.70 0.97 -3.29
N ASN A 31 6.89 -0.25 -2.83
CA ASN A 31 7.00 -1.39 -3.73
C ASN A 31 5.75 -2.27 -3.79
N PHE A 32 4.65 -1.83 -3.18
CA PHE A 32 3.44 -2.64 -3.11
C PHE A 32 2.53 -2.32 -4.28
N CYS A 33 2.53 -3.22 -5.26
CA CYS A 33 1.61 -3.15 -6.39
C CYS A 33 0.72 -4.39 -6.35
N ALA A 34 -0.57 -4.18 -6.28
CA ALA A 34 -1.54 -5.26 -6.32
C ALA A 34 -2.38 -5.14 -7.59
N SER A 35 -2.90 -6.23 -8.08
CA SER A 35 -3.76 -6.23 -9.26
C SER A 35 -4.86 -7.26 -9.10
N GLY A 36 -5.90 -7.16 -9.91
CA GLY A 36 -7.01 -8.09 -9.85
C GLY A 36 -8.09 -7.74 -10.87
N LYS A 37 -9.10 -8.58 -10.92
CA LYS A 37 -10.23 -8.40 -11.83
C LYS A 37 -11.25 -7.40 -11.30
N THR A 38 -11.30 -7.21 -9.99
CA THR A 38 -12.21 -6.27 -9.35
C THR A 38 -11.44 -5.41 -8.37
N ILE A 39 -12.02 -4.28 -8.01
CA ILE A 39 -11.43 -3.40 -7.00
C ILE A 39 -11.34 -4.13 -5.66
N ALA A 40 -12.35 -4.91 -5.31
CA ALA A 40 -12.35 -5.68 -4.06
C ALA A 40 -11.18 -6.66 -4.00
N GLU A 41 -10.87 -7.34 -5.11
CA GLU A 41 -9.73 -8.26 -5.17
C GLU A 41 -8.41 -7.51 -4.98
N VAL A 42 -8.27 -6.35 -5.61
CA VAL A 42 -7.06 -5.52 -5.48
C VAL A 42 -6.86 -5.09 -4.03
N VAL A 43 -7.92 -4.59 -3.39
CA VAL A 43 -7.85 -4.13 -2.00
C VAL A 43 -7.50 -5.29 -1.07
N SER A 44 -8.13 -6.44 -1.26
CA SER A 44 -7.88 -7.62 -0.44
C SER A 44 -6.43 -8.10 -0.57
N SER A 45 -5.92 -8.16 -1.79
CA SER A 45 -4.52 -8.54 -2.02
C SER A 45 -3.55 -7.55 -1.38
N PHE A 46 -3.85 -6.26 -1.50
CA PHE A 46 -3.01 -5.24 -0.89
C PHE A 46 -3.01 -5.36 0.65
N GLU A 47 -4.18 -5.57 1.24
CA GLU A 47 -4.30 -5.73 2.69
C GLU A 47 -3.44 -6.89 3.19
N GLU A 48 -3.47 -8.02 2.49
CA GLU A 48 -2.66 -9.18 2.86
C GLU A 48 -1.17 -8.87 2.81
N MET A 49 -0.74 -8.17 1.78
CA MET A 49 0.66 -7.76 1.63
C MET A 49 1.07 -6.82 2.76
N LEU A 50 0.22 -5.85 3.05
CA LEU A 50 0.51 -4.86 4.09
C LEU A 50 0.61 -5.51 5.46
N VAL A 51 -0.33 -6.38 5.81
CA VAL A 51 -0.31 -7.07 7.10
C VAL A 51 0.93 -7.93 7.23
N ARG A 52 1.28 -8.67 6.18
CA ARG A 52 2.47 -9.51 6.17
C ARG A 52 3.74 -8.69 6.43
N ASP A 53 3.83 -7.53 5.80
CA ASP A 53 5.01 -6.70 5.95
C ASP A 53 5.05 -5.99 7.30
N LEU A 54 3.90 -5.65 7.85
CA LEU A 54 3.84 -5.09 9.21
C LEU A 54 4.22 -6.11 10.27
N GLU A 55 4.02 -7.39 9.99
CA GLU A 55 4.46 -8.47 10.89
C GLU A 55 5.96 -8.72 10.78
N ASN A 56 6.57 -8.31 9.70
CA ASN A 56 7.98 -8.56 9.45
C ASN A 56 8.81 -7.37 9.94
N ARG A 57 9.64 -7.60 10.94
CA ARG A 57 10.47 -6.56 11.54
C ARG A 57 11.39 -5.86 10.54
N MET A 58 11.92 -6.59 9.58
CA MET A 58 12.82 -6.00 8.58
C MET A 58 12.11 -4.98 7.71
N PHE A 59 10.90 -5.30 7.27
CA PHE A 59 10.09 -4.35 6.51
C PHE A 59 9.70 -3.15 7.37
N PHE A 60 9.43 -3.38 8.63
CA PHE A 60 9.05 -2.32 9.56
C PHE A 60 10.15 -1.27 9.70
N VAL A 61 11.39 -1.68 9.69
CA VAL A 61 12.53 -0.77 9.68
C VAL A 61 12.54 0.06 8.40
N ASN A 62 12.24 -0.56 7.27
CA ASN A 62 12.18 0.15 5.99
C ASN A 62 11.10 1.23 5.97
N PHE A 63 9.99 1.01 6.65
CA PHE A 63 8.91 2.01 6.72
C PHE A 63 9.41 3.33 7.30
N LYS A 64 10.31 3.31 8.27
CA LYS A 64 10.93 4.51 8.79
C LYS A 64 11.65 5.28 7.69
N ASN A 65 12.35 4.56 6.83
CA ASN A 65 13.09 5.16 5.72
C ASN A 65 12.15 5.77 4.68
N TRP A 66 10.91 5.33 4.63
CA TRP A 66 9.90 5.83 3.71
C TRP A 66 9.06 6.96 4.29
N GLY A 67 9.45 7.48 5.45
CA GLY A 67 8.76 8.61 6.05
C GLY A 67 7.67 8.27 7.04
N TRP A 68 7.52 6.99 7.39
CA TRP A 68 6.56 6.58 8.41
C TRP A 68 7.06 6.93 9.81
N LYS A 69 6.14 7.26 10.68
CA LYS A 69 6.41 7.40 12.09
C LYS A 69 6.08 6.07 12.76
N VAL A 70 7.10 5.39 13.21
CA VAL A 70 6.97 4.02 13.72
C VAL A 70 7.45 3.96 15.16
N SER A 71 6.66 3.32 16.01
CA SER A 71 7.03 3.00 17.37
C SER A 71 6.65 1.56 17.66
N GLU A 72 6.94 1.12 18.86
CA GLU A 72 6.62 -0.25 19.29
C GLU A 72 5.14 -0.57 19.15
N ASN A 73 4.28 0.41 19.40
CA ASN A 73 2.84 0.22 19.44
C ASN A 73 2.08 0.97 18.36
N SER A 74 2.77 1.64 17.46
CA SER A 74 2.09 2.42 16.43
C SER A 74 2.89 2.53 15.15
N ALA A 75 2.20 2.72 14.06
CA ALA A 75 2.79 3.02 12.77
C ALA A 75 1.87 3.99 12.04
N LYS A 76 2.40 5.14 11.69
CA LYS A 76 1.63 6.16 10.99
C LYS A 76 2.27 6.45 9.65
N SER A 77 1.50 6.27 8.59
CA SER A 77 1.98 6.52 7.24
C SER A 77 2.18 8.01 6.99
N PRO A 78 3.07 8.37 6.06
CA PRO A 78 3.17 9.75 5.62
C PRO A 78 1.87 10.17 4.95
N ASN A 79 1.53 11.45 5.07
CA ASN A 79 0.31 11.99 4.50
C ASN A 79 0.65 12.71 3.20
N PHE A 80 0.19 12.17 2.08
CA PHE A 80 0.41 12.75 0.76
C PHE A 80 -0.88 13.35 0.22
N ALA A 81 -0.74 14.43 -0.57
CA ALA A 81 -1.87 15.00 -1.29
C ALA A 81 -2.33 14.02 -2.40
N ASP A 82 -3.60 14.06 -2.74
CA ASP A 82 -4.16 13.15 -3.75
C ASP A 82 -3.47 13.32 -5.11
N GLU A 83 -3.15 14.56 -5.49
CA GLU A 83 -2.44 14.83 -6.73
C GLU A 83 -1.07 14.16 -6.77
N TYR A 84 -0.38 14.15 -5.65
CA TYR A 84 0.91 13.47 -5.55
C TYR A 84 0.75 11.96 -5.68
N LEU A 85 -0.27 11.38 -5.04
CA LEU A 85 -0.53 9.95 -5.11
C LEU A 85 -0.78 9.52 -6.55
N ILE A 86 -1.58 10.28 -7.27
CA ILE A 86 -1.92 9.97 -8.66
C ILE A 86 -0.69 10.13 -9.56
N SER A 87 0.06 11.23 -9.43
CA SER A 87 1.22 11.47 -10.28
C SER A 87 2.33 10.44 -10.04
N GLU A 88 2.54 10.02 -8.81
CA GLU A 88 3.52 8.97 -8.52
C GLU A 88 3.10 7.63 -9.12
N THR A 89 1.82 7.29 -9.05
CA THR A 89 1.31 6.07 -9.65
C THR A 89 1.48 6.09 -11.16
N GLU A 90 1.19 7.22 -11.79
CA GLU A 90 1.40 7.39 -13.24
C GLU A 90 2.88 7.23 -13.61
N ARG A 91 3.77 7.77 -12.79
CA ARG A 91 5.20 7.66 -13.02
C ARG A 91 5.67 6.21 -12.94
N ILE A 92 5.21 5.47 -11.94
CA ILE A 92 5.61 4.07 -11.72
C ILE A 92 5.13 3.17 -12.86
N PHE A 93 3.89 3.36 -13.31
CA PHE A 93 3.32 2.53 -14.37
C PHE A 93 3.55 3.08 -15.78
N GLU A 94 4.04 4.30 -15.88
CA GLU A 94 4.30 4.98 -17.16
C GLU A 94 3.03 5.07 -18.02
N VAL A 95 1.90 5.40 -17.38
CA VAL A 95 0.60 5.52 -18.04
C VAL A 95 -0.11 6.77 -17.55
N THR A 96 -1.06 7.26 -18.36
CA THR A 96 -1.99 8.28 -17.91
C THR A 96 -3.21 7.59 -17.33
N ILE A 97 -3.53 7.90 -16.08
CA ILE A 97 -4.63 7.25 -15.38
C ILE A 97 -5.92 8.01 -15.60
N LYS A 98 -6.97 7.27 -16.00
CA LYS A 98 -8.33 7.80 -16.11
C LYS A 98 -9.13 7.30 -14.91
N ASP A 99 -9.88 8.19 -14.29
CA ASP A 99 -10.79 7.87 -13.19
C ASP A 99 -10.13 7.06 -12.07
N PRO A 100 -8.99 7.54 -11.52
CA PRO A 100 -8.36 6.83 -10.42
C PRO A 100 -9.25 6.88 -9.18
N GLN A 101 -9.23 5.80 -8.42
CA GLN A 101 -9.89 5.76 -7.13
C GLN A 101 -8.85 5.73 -6.03
N ILE A 102 -8.98 6.61 -5.06
CA ILE A 102 -8.11 6.64 -3.90
C ILE A 102 -8.88 6.01 -2.76
N ILE A 103 -8.40 4.85 -2.33
CA ILE A 103 -9.08 4.06 -1.32
C ILE A 103 -8.24 4.04 -0.05
N THR A 104 -8.85 4.42 1.07
CA THR A 104 -8.19 4.31 2.36
C THR A 104 -8.28 2.86 2.82
N VAL A 105 -7.13 2.26 3.05
CA VAL A 105 -7.05 0.88 3.55
C VAL A 105 -6.64 0.94 5.02
N ASP A 106 -7.47 0.39 5.88
CA ASP A 106 -7.24 0.32 7.31
C ASP A 106 -6.97 -1.12 7.72
N VAL A 107 -5.87 -1.34 8.40
CA VAL A 107 -5.58 -2.65 8.97
C VAL A 107 -5.18 -2.49 10.44
N GLU A 108 -5.40 -3.52 11.20
CA GLU A 108 -4.96 -3.53 12.59
C GLU A 108 -3.45 -3.81 12.64
N LEU A 109 -2.74 -3.02 13.43
CA LEU A 109 -1.32 -3.26 13.62
C LEU A 109 -1.12 -4.58 14.37
N PRO A 110 -0.35 -5.53 13.84
CA PRO A 110 -0.13 -6.80 14.51
C PRO A 110 0.48 -6.60 15.89
N LYS A 111 -0.08 -7.28 16.87
CA LYS A 111 0.35 -7.13 18.28
C LYS A 111 1.70 -7.73 18.56
N SER A 112 2.00 -8.85 17.93
CA SER A 112 3.26 -9.53 18.17
C SER A 112 4.07 -9.55 16.90
N ARG A 113 4.77 -8.47 16.67
CA ARG A 113 5.83 -8.45 15.67
C ARG A 113 7.01 -9.15 16.32
N LYS A 114 7.00 -10.46 16.28
CA LYS A 114 8.05 -11.23 16.92
C LYS A 114 9.40 -10.88 16.32
N THR A 115 10.33 -10.63 17.18
CA THR A 115 11.70 -10.45 16.77
C THR A 115 12.22 -11.78 16.28
N ILE A 116 12.77 -11.79 15.08
CA ILE A 116 13.39 -12.98 14.53
C ILE A 116 14.55 -13.39 15.45
N GLY A 117 14.59 -14.66 15.80
CA GLY A 117 15.64 -15.18 16.63
C GLY A 117 15.42 -15.02 18.14
N VAL A 118 14.25 -14.64 18.50
CA VAL A 118 13.88 -14.50 19.90
C VAL A 118 12.82 -15.52 20.26
#